data_8375782ee851f6033bb71f1f9715d776
#
_entry.id   8375782ee851f6033bb71f1f9715d776
#
_cell.length_a   1.000
_cell.length_b   1.000
_cell.length_c   1.000
_cell.angle_alpha   90.00
_cell.angle_beta   90.00
_cell.angle_gamma   90.00
#
_symmetry.space_group_name_H-M   'P 1'
#
loop_
_entity.id
_entity.type
_entity.pdbx_description
1 polymer ?
#
loop_
_entity_poly.entity_id
_entity_poly.type
_entity_poly.pdbx_seq_one_letter_code
_entity_poly.pdbx_strand_id
1 'polypeptide(L)'
;MKLNILISVLIFQLNLFSDISFTIDETKIIGQISSDKKTQSFLGVPFAEPPIGNLRWKEPIPKKYIESEFLAHKFAPACMQEERIVDWYKGVAIGFGGDPDYISKPDISEDCLYLNIWRPNNTSDSLPVHVFIHGGANKAGWAYEPNYVGDKLASKGIIAITISY
;
A
#
# COMPACT_ATOMS: atom_id res chain seq x y z
N MET A 1 12.22 44.15 -48.02
CA MET A 1 12.47 42.82 -47.50
C MET A 1 12.04 42.80 -46.04
N LYS A 2 10.84 42.26 -45.72
CA LYS A 2 10.32 42.22 -44.36
C LYS A 2 10.62 40.86 -43.77
N LEU A 3 11.46 40.80 -42.74
CA LEU A 3 11.84 39.62 -42.02
C LEU A 3 10.74 39.30 -40.99
N ASN A 4 9.95 38.24 -41.27
CA ASN A 4 8.95 37.73 -40.34
C ASN A 4 9.68 36.80 -39.35
N ILE A 5 9.83 37.25 -38.10
CA ILE A 5 10.32 36.45 -36.99
C ILE A 5 9.13 35.67 -36.46
N LEU A 6 9.09 34.35 -36.73
CA LEU A 6 8.15 33.43 -36.10
C LEU A 6 8.66 33.11 -34.69
N ILE A 7 8.02 33.69 -33.69
CA ILE A 7 8.29 33.32 -32.29
C ILE A 7 7.45 32.07 -32.01
N SER A 8 8.13 30.91 -31.99
CA SER A 8 7.55 29.66 -31.50
C SER A 8 7.48 29.74 -29.98
N VAL A 9 6.28 30.00 -29.47
CA VAL A 9 6.00 29.87 -28.01
C VAL A 9 5.87 28.40 -27.70
N LEU A 10 6.92 27.81 -27.13
CA LEU A 10 6.88 26.46 -26.57
C LEU A 10 6.07 26.53 -25.29
N ILE A 11 4.76 26.22 -25.36
CA ILE A 11 3.92 26.07 -24.17
C ILE A 11 4.34 24.76 -23.50
N PHE A 12 5.19 24.88 -22.49
CA PHE A 12 5.47 23.79 -21.56
C PHE A 12 4.19 23.57 -20.74
N GLN A 13 3.38 22.61 -21.14
CA GLN A 13 2.28 22.14 -20.29
C GLN A 13 2.90 21.46 -19.08
N LEU A 14 3.03 22.23 -18.00
CA LEU A 14 3.18 21.67 -16.66
C LEU A 14 1.91 20.86 -16.39
N ASN A 15 1.98 19.55 -16.60
CA ASN A 15 1.01 18.64 -16.03
C ASN A 15 1.17 18.73 -14.51
N LEU A 16 0.37 19.57 -13.88
CA LEU A 16 0.11 19.54 -12.44
C LEU A 16 -0.63 18.22 -12.16
N PHE A 17 0.10 17.12 -12.13
CA PHE A 17 -0.38 15.94 -11.41
C PHE A 17 -0.49 16.39 -9.96
N SER A 18 -1.70 16.55 -9.46
CA SER A 18 -1.88 16.70 -8.01
C SER A 18 -1.29 15.42 -7.39
N ASP A 19 -0.21 15.58 -6.66
CA ASP A 19 0.43 14.47 -5.95
C ASP A 19 -0.62 13.83 -5.07
N ILE A 20 -0.81 12.52 -5.26
CA ILE A 20 -1.69 11.71 -4.42
C ILE A 20 -0.97 11.52 -3.10
N SER A 21 -1.35 12.30 -2.11
CA SER A 21 -0.64 12.32 -0.83
C SER A 21 -1.55 12.70 0.33
N PHE A 22 -1.08 12.38 1.53
CA PHE A 22 -1.55 12.94 2.80
C PHE A 22 -0.33 13.16 3.71
N THR A 23 -0.50 13.88 4.81
CA THR A 23 0.60 14.21 5.71
C THR A 23 0.40 13.51 7.06
N ILE A 24 1.47 12.90 7.56
CA ILE A 24 1.59 12.44 8.95
C ILE A 24 2.73 13.23 9.58
N ASP A 25 2.47 13.88 10.70
CA ASP A 25 3.39 14.85 11.30
C ASP A 25 3.79 15.90 10.25
N GLU A 26 5.03 15.97 9.83
CA GLU A 26 5.51 16.86 8.77
C GLU A 26 5.90 16.11 7.49
N THR A 27 5.73 14.77 7.46
CA THR A 27 6.09 13.92 6.33
C THR A 27 4.93 13.76 5.36
N LYS A 28 5.17 14.06 4.10
CA LYS A 28 4.24 13.82 2.99
C LYS A 28 4.29 12.35 2.57
N ILE A 29 3.23 11.62 2.78
CA ILE A 29 3.07 10.22 2.34
C ILE A 29 2.52 10.23 0.91
N ILE A 30 3.32 9.75 -0.03
CA ILE A 30 3.00 9.77 -1.46
C ILE A 30 2.50 8.40 -1.89
N GLY A 31 1.28 8.35 -2.40
CA GLY A 31 0.61 7.15 -2.89
C GLY A 31 0.64 7.02 -4.41
N GLN A 32 -0.18 6.10 -4.90
CA GLN A 32 -0.36 5.82 -6.33
C GLN A 32 -1.84 5.84 -6.70
N ILE A 33 -2.12 6.14 -7.96
CA ILE A 33 -3.46 5.99 -8.53
C ILE A 33 -3.54 4.65 -9.27
N SER A 34 -4.68 3.98 -9.18
CA SER A 34 -4.97 2.77 -9.97
C SER A 34 -4.99 3.07 -11.47
N SER A 35 -4.72 2.06 -12.30
CA SER A 35 -4.71 2.19 -13.76
C SER A 35 -6.04 2.69 -14.34
N ASP A 36 -7.17 2.32 -13.71
CA ASP A 36 -8.51 2.77 -14.09
C ASP A 36 -8.88 4.13 -13.46
N LYS A 37 -7.97 4.76 -12.70
CA LYS A 37 -8.11 6.05 -12.02
C LYS A 37 -9.26 6.14 -11.02
N LYS A 38 -9.80 5.01 -10.55
CA LYS A 38 -10.93 5.00 -9.60
C LYS A 38 -10.48 5.06 -8.15
N THR A 39 -9.30 4.54 -7.85
CA THR A 39 -8.79 4.43 -6.48
C THR A 39 -7.37 4.96 -6.34
N GLN A 40 -7.03 5.33 -5.14
CA GLN A 40 -5.68 5.65 -4.70
C GLN A 40 -5.21 4.58 -3.73
N SER A 41 -3.92 4.24 -3.74
CA SER A 41 -3.33 3.33 -2.78
C SER A 41 -2.08 3.92 -2.14
N PHE A 42 -1.89 3.60 -0.86
CA PHE A 42 -0.69 3.89 -0.08
C PHE A 42 -0.25 2.57 0.54
N LEU A 43 0.83 2.01 0.03
CA LEU A 43 1.27 0.65 0.35
C LEU A 43 2.55 0.68 1.19
N GLY A 44 2.60 -0.16 2.22
CA GLY A 44 3.76 -0.29 3.09
C GLY A 44 4.02 0.94 3.96
N VAL A 45 2.97 1.54 4.51
CA VAL A 45 3.08 2.68 5.43
C VAL A 45 3.43 2.16 6.83
N PRO A 46 4.61 2.46 7.40
CA PRO A 46 4.98 1.98 8.73
C PRO A 46 4.15 2.68 9.81
N PHE A 47 3.58 1.93 10.75
CA PHE A 47 2.85 2.50 11.89
C PHE A 47 3.63 2.44 13.20
N ALA A 48 4.69 1.64 13.24
CA ALA A 48 5.58 1.51 14.38
C ALA A 48 7.05 1.49 13.94
N GLU A 49 7.94 1.76 14.85
CA GLU A 49 9.38 1.55 14.64
C GLU A 49 9.65 0.05 14.46
N PRO A 50 10.65 -0.34 13.62
CA PRO A 50 10.98 -1.73 13.39
C PRO A 50 11.20 -2.50 14.69
N PRO A 51 10.49 -3.62 14.96
CA PRO A 51 10.62 -4.40 16.20
C PRO A 51 11.86 -5.32 16.17
N ILE A 52 13.02 -4.75 15.88
CA ILE A 52 14.30 -5.45 15.73
C ILE A 52 15.24 -5.17 16.89
N GLY A 53 16.26 -6.00 17.06
CA GLY A 53 17.29 -5.81 18.07
C GLY A 53 16.69 -5.67 19.47
N ASN A 54 16.92 -4.54 20.12
CA ASN A 54 16.43 -4.26 21.47
C ASN A 54 14.92 -4.02 21.57
N LEU A 55 14.24 -3.83 20.43
CA LEU A 55 12.78 -3.66 20.36
C LEU A 55 12.04 -4.98 20.12
N ARG A 56 12.75 -6.08 19.84
CA ARG A 56 12.13 -7.40 19.68
C ARG A 56 11.42 -7.83 20.96
N TRP A 57 10.18 -8.29 20.82
CA TRP A 57 9.30 -8.69 21.94
C TRP A 57 9.00 -7.56 22.94
N LYS A 58 9.13 -6.31 22.51
CA LYS A 58 8.74 -5.13 23.29
C LYS A 58 7.42 -4.57 22.79
N GLU A 59 6.82 -3.71 23.59
CA GLU A 59 5.68 -2.91 23.21
C GLU A 59 6.03 -2.08 21.96
N PRO A 60 5.16 -2.03 20.94
CA PRO A 60 5.41 -1.25 19.74
C PRO A 60 5.59 0.24 20.06
N ILE A 61 6.61 0.83 19.47
CA ILE A 61 6.84 2.28 19.55
C ILE A 61 6.23 2.91 18.28
N PRO A 62 5.32 3.89 18.38
CA PRO A 62 4.78 4.57 17.21
C PRO A 62 5.89 5.09 16.30
N LYS A 63 5.70 4.92 14.98
CA LYS A 63 6.65 5.41 13.98
C LYS A 63 6.81 6.92 14.09
N LYS A 64 8.06 7.38 14.14
CA LYS A 64 8.41 8.79 13.99
C LYS A 64 8.83 9.05 12.56
N TYR A 65 8.06 9.86 11.88
CA TYR A 65 8.38 10.30 10.53
C TYR A 65 9.29 11.54 10.63
N ILE A 66 10.50 11.42 10.10
CA ILE A 66 11.52 12.48 10.12
C ILE A 66 11.90 12.94 8.71
N GLU A 67 11.53 12.18 7.70
CA GLU A 67 11.75 12.50 6.29
C GLU A 67 10.71 13.53 5.82
N SER A 68 11.03 14.36 4.85
CA SER A 68 10.07 15.28 4.22
C SER A 68 9.02 14.55 3.39
N GLU A 69 9.40 13.42 2.78
CA GLU A 69 8.55 12.60 1.91
C GLU A 69 8.79 11.11 2.13
N PHE A 70 7.71 10.32 2.06
CA PHE A 70 7.73 8.85 2.10
C PHE A 70 6.94 8.30 0.91
N LEU A 71 7.58 7.47 0.09
CA LEU A 71 6.94 6.83 -1.08
C LEU A 71 6.23 5.54 -0.68
N ALA A 72 4.92 5.59 -0.52
CA ALA A 72 4.06 4.47 -0.15
C ALA A 72 3.58 3.70 -1.40
N HIS A 73 4.51 3.14 -2.17
CA HIS A 73 4.27 2.56 -3.50
C HIS A 73 4.38 1.04 -3.54
N LYS A 74 4.86 0.40 -2.48
CA LYS A 74 5.12 -1.05 -2.46
C LYS A 74 4.64 -1.65 -1.15
N PHE A 75 4.14 -2.87 -1.22
CA PHE A 75 3.92 -3.66 -0.03
C PHE A 75 5.23 -3.85 0.74
N ALA A 76 5.14 -3.74 2.06
CA ALA A 76 6.24 -4.08 2.95
C ALA A 76 6.31 -5.61 3.15
N PRO A 77 7.43 -6.14 3.66
CA PRO A 77 7.53 -7.55 3.98
C PRO A 77 6.46 -8.02 4.96
N ALA A 78 6.05 -9.26 4.83
CA ALA A 78 5.26 -9.95 5.85
C ALA A 78 6.11 -10.22 7.10
N CYS A 79 5.48 -10.40 8.25
CA CYS A 79 6.18 -10.79 9.46
C CYS A 79 6.78 -12.18 9.34
N MET A 80 7.79 -12.48 10.16
CA MET A 80 8.50 -13.76 10.15
C MET A 80 7.55 -14.92 10.34
N GLN A 81 7.47 -15.81 9.33
CA GLN A 81 6.54 -16.91 9.28
C GLN A 81 7.00 -18.03 8.34
N GLU A 82 6.38 -19.20 8.44
CA GLU A 82 6.53 -20.31 7.50
C GLU A 82 5.63 -20.12 6.25
N GLU A 83 5.85 -20.90 5.20
CA GLU A 83 5.12 -20.81 3.92
C GLU A 83 3.69 -21.39 3.96
N ARG A 84 3.23 -21.79 5.12
CA ARG A 84 1.96 -22.51 5.31
C ARG A 84 0.74 -21.88 4.61
N ILE A 85 0.62 -20.57 4.65
CA ILE A 85 -0.51 -19.86 4.00
C ILE A 85 -0.33 -19.84 2.49
N VAL A 86 0.89 -19.73 1.99
CA VAL A 86 1.20 -19.80 0.56
C VAL A 86 0.81 -21.16 0.00
N ASP A 87 1.21 -22.24 0.68
CA ASP A 87 0.86 -23.61 0.29
C ASP A 87 -0.64 -23.85 0.30
N TRP A 88 -1.33 -23.28 1.29
CA TRP A 88 -2.79 -23.36 1.37
C TRP A 88 -3.44 -22.65 0.16
N TYR A 89 -3.03 -21.42 -0.19
CA TYR A 89 -3.54 -20.70 -1.36
C TYR A 89 -3.25 -21.44 -2.67
N LYS A 90 -2.06 -22.02 -2.81
CA LYS A 90 -1.73 -22.85 -3.98
C LYS A 90 -2.65 -24.08 -4.08
N GLY A 91 -2.90 -24.74 -2.96
CA GLY A 91 -3.85 -25.85 -2.90
C GLY A 91 -5.28 -25.44 -3.28
N VAL A 92 -5.73 -24.29 -2.80
CA VAL A 92 -7.04 -23.73 -3.18
C VAL A 92 -7.09 -23.41 -4.68
N ALA A 93 -6.06 -22.76 -5.24
CA ALA A 93 -5.99 -22.47 -6.67
C ALA A 93 -6.12 -23.74 -7.50
N ILE A 94 -5.36 -24.80 -7.19
CA ILE A 94 -5.44 -26.10 -7.85
C ILE A 94 -6.85 -26.68 -7.73
N GLY A 95 -7.44 -26.66 -6.53
CA GLY A 95 -8.77 -27.22 -6.27
C GLY A 95 -9.89 -26.58 -7.08
N PHE A 96 -9.73 -25.30 -7.47
CA PHE A 96 -10.66 -24.56 -8.33
C PHE A 96 -10.20 -24.49 -9.81
N GLY A 97 -9.18 -25.27 -10.21
CA GLY A 97 -8.69 -25.29 -11.58
C GLY A 97 -7.88 -24.05 -11.99
N GLY A 98 -7.40 -23.29 -11.01
CA GLY A 98 -6.51 -22.15 -11.21
C GLY A 98 -5.04 -22.56 -11.25
N ASP A 99 -4.20 -21.63 -11.67
CA ASP A 99 -2.75 -21.80 -11.73
C ASP A 99 -2.11 -21.40 -10.37
N PRO A 100 -1.46 -22.36 -9.65
CA PRO A 100 -0.80 -22.07 -8.38
C PRO A 100 0.38 -21.09 -8.50
N ASP A 101 0.96 -20.91 -9.67
CA ASP A 101 2.12 -20.05 -9.88
C ASP A 101 1.76 -18.56 -9.79
N TYR A 102 0.46 -18.22 -9.86
CA TYR A 102 -0.01 -16.87 -9.54
C TYR A 102 0.07 -16.53 -8.04
N ILE A 103 0.24 -17.53 -7.18
CA ILE A 103 0.38 -17.31 -5.73
C ILE A 103 1.85 -17.12 -5.41
N SER A 104 2.28 -15.88 -5.32
CA SER A 104 3.65 -15.55 -4.95
C SER A 104 3.84 -15.55 -3.42
N LYS A 105 5.02 -15.98 -3.01
CA LYS A 105 5.46 -15.89 -1.62
C LYS A 105 5.81 -14.43 -1.30
N PRO A 106 5.34 -13.87 -0.17
CA PRO A 106 5.78 -12.57 0.28
C PRO A 106 7.24 -12.62 0.76
N ASP A 107 7.95 -11.52 0.62
CA ASP A 107 9.17 -11.31 1.39
C ASP A 107 8.83 -11.30 2.88
N ILE A 108 9.70 -11.81 3.73
CA ILE A 108 9.52 -11.83 5.18
C ILE A 108 10.62 -11.05 5.89
N SER A 109 10.25 -10.37 6.97
CA SER A 109 11.18 -9.60 7.80
C SER A 109 10.67 -9.49 9.23
N GLU A 110 11.55 -9.26 10.20
CA GLU A 110 11.15 -8.78 11.52
C GLU A 110 10.65 -7.33 11.46
N ASP A 111 11.17 -6.52 10.54
CA ASP A 111 10.64 -5.20 10.21
C ASP A 111 9.40 -5.37 9.31
N CYS A 112 8.23 -5.51 9.95
CA CYS A 112 6.99 -5.87 9.28
C CYS A 112 5.75 -5.09 9.77
N LEU A 113 5.90 -4.13 10.67
CA LEU A 113 4.78 -3.39 11.25
C LEU A 113 4.32 -2.26 10.33
N TYR A 114 3.62 -2.66 9.27
CA TYR A 114 3.16 -1.79 8.19
C TYR A 114 1.67 -1.96 7.94
N LEU A 115 1.07 -0.94 7.35
CA LEU A 115 -0.30 -0.97 6.87
C LEU A 115 -0.38 -0.56 5.39
N ASN A 116 -1.48 -0.92 4.77
CA ASN A 116 -1.82 -0.50 3.42
C ASN A 116 -3.17 0.20 3.44
N ILE A 117 -3.33 1.23 2.64
CA ILE A 117 -4.55 2.03 2.54
C ILE A 117 -4.98 2.09 1.09
N TRP A 118 -6.27 1.86 0.85
CA TRP A 118 -6.92 2.15 -0.43
C TRP A 118 -8.10 3.07 -0.18
N ARG A 119 -8.26 4.07 -1.01
CA ARG A 119 -9.38 5.02 -0.94
C ARG A 119 -9.92 5.34 -2.34
N PRO A 120 -11.17 5.79 -2.46
CA PRO A 120 -11.67 6.32 -3.71
C PRO A 120 -10.81 7.50 -4.20
N ASN A 121 -10.65 7.61 -5.50
CA ASN A 121 -10.07 8.80 -6.10
C ASN A 121 -11.13 9.92 -6.17
N ASN A 122 -10.71 11.16 -6.08
CA ASN A 122 -11.55 12.34 -6.28
C ASN A 122 -12.78 12.45 -5.33
N THR A 123 -12.62 12.11 -4.07
CA THR A 123 -13.64 12.37 -3.06
C THR A 123 -13.07 13.24 -1.94
N SER A 124 -13.87 14.20 -1.50
CA SER A 124 -13.63 15.04 -0.31
C SER A 124 -14.53 14.61 0.86
N ASP A 125 -15.40 13.62 0.66
CA ASP A 125 -16.38 13.21 1.66
C ASP A 125 -15.74 12.40 2.78
N SER A 126 -16.35 12.47 3.96
CA SER A 126 -16.07 11.53 5.03
C SER A 126 -16.59 10.16 4.65
N LEU A 127 -15.68 9.20 4.50
CA LEU A 127 -16.01 7.85 4.05
C LEU A 127 -15.93 6.85 5.22
N PRO A 128 -16.70 5.78 5.17
CA PRO A 128 -16.55 4.69 6.12
C PRO A 128 -15.16 4.05 5.97
N VAL A 129 -14.55 3.69 7.09
CA VAL A 129 -13.24 3.04 7.15
C VAL A 129 -13.44 1.58 7.54
N HIS A 130 -12.89 0.68 6.73
CA HIS A 130 -12.82 -0.76 7.00
C HIS A 130 -11.37 -1.13 7.30
N VAL A 131 -11.11 -1.56 8.53
CA VAL A 131 -9.79 -2.07 8.94
C VAL A 131 -9.85 -3.59 8.94
N PHE A 132 -8.99 -4.22 8.15
CA PHE A 132 -8.86 -5.65 8.07
C PHE A 132 -7.60 -6.13 8.81
N ILE A 133 -7.79 -7.06 9.72
CA ILE A 133 -6.75 -7.75 10.47
C ILE A 133 -6.72 -9.19 9.96
N HIS A 134 -5.63 -9.60 9.33
CA HIS A 134 -5.54 -10.93 8.72
C HIS A 134 -5.59 -12.05 9.76
N GLY A 135 -6.07 -13.21 9.36
CA GLY A 135 -6.03 -14.43 10.14
C GLY A 135 -4.69 -15.17 9.99
N GLY A 136 -4.67 -16.45 10.35
CA GLY A 136 -3.51 -17.32 10.18
C GLY A 136 -3.13 -18.07 11.45
N ALA A 137 -4.05 -18.10 12.43
CA ALA A 137 -3.90 -18.84 13.70
C ALA A 137 -2.64 -18.44 14.49
N ASN A 138 -2.26 -17.17 14.45
CA ASN A 138 -1.04 -16.62 15.06
C ASN A 138 0.26 -17.30 14.59
N LYS A 139 0.28 -17.86 13.38
CA LYS A 139 1.42 -18.60 12.83
C LYS A 139 1.85 -18.08 11.46
N ALA A 140 0.93 -17.51 10.69
CA ALA A 140 1.18 -17.02 9.35
C ALA A 140 0.09 -16.06 8.90
N GLY A 141 0.31 -15.38 7.79
CA GLY A 141 -0.59 -14.40 7.19
C GLY A 141 0.13 -13.09 6.89
N TRP A 142 -0.46 -12.27 6.04
CA TRP A 142 0.08 -10.93 5.74
C TRP A 142 -1.02 -9.99 5.26
N ALA A 143 -0.77 -8.71 5.34
CA ALA A 143 -1.75 -7.66 5.09
C ALA A 143 -2.22 -7.56 3.63
N TYR A 144 -1.56 -8.21 2.68
CA TYR A 144 -1.89 -8.17 1.25
C TYR A 144 -2.02 -9.57 0.63
N GLU A 145 -2.51 -10.53 1.41
CA GLU A 145 -2.93 -11.82 0.84
C GLU A 145 -3.89 -11.60 -0.34
N PRO A 146 -3.93 -12.48 -1.34
CA PRO A 146 -4.67 -12.26 -2.59
C PRO A 146 -6.13 -11.81 -2.43
N ASN A 147 -6.77 -12.22 -1.34
CA ASN A 147 -8.18 -11.90 -1.05
C ASN A 147 -8.39 -10.56 -0.35
N TYR A 148 -7.33 -9.88 0.12
CA TYR A 148 -7.43 -8.74 1.05
C TYR A 148 -6.92 -7.43 0.47
N VAL A 149 -6.65 -7.39 -0.82
CA VAL A 149 -6.32 -6.15 -1.53
C VAL A 149 -7.56 -5.25 -1.58
N GLY A 150 -7.43 -4.03 -1.07
CA GLY A 150 -8.57 -3.16 -0.76
C GLY A 150 -9.16 -2.34 -1.91
N ASP A 151 -8.61 -2.45 -3.13
CA ASP A 151 -9.01 -1.64 -4.29
C ASP A 151 -10.50 -1.76 -4.65
N LYS A 152 -11.06 -2.97 -4.55
CA LYS A 152 -12.49 -3.21 -4.81
C LYS A 152 -13.40 -2.54 -3.79
N LEU A 153 -13.03 -2.55 -2.50
CA LEU A 153 -13.77 -1.83 -1.47
C LEU A 153 -13.65 -0.32 -1.69
N ALA A 154 -12.45 0.16 -1.99
CA ALA A 154 -12.21 1.57 -2.28
C ALA A 154 -13.03 2.05 -3.48
N SER A 155 -13.14 1.27 -4.54
CA SER A 155 -13.98 1.62 -5.70
C SER A 155 -15.48 1.70 -5.39
N LYS A 156 -15.92 1.23 -4.21
CA LYS A 156 -17.30 1.29 -3.70
C LYS A 156 -17.53 2.39 -2.66
N GLY A 157 -16.56 3.28 -2.45
CA GLY A 157 -16.72 4.40 -1.51
C GLY A 157 -16.29 4.09 -0.08
N ILE A 158 -15.41 3.10 0.12
CA ILE A 158 -14.93 2.70 1.45
C ILE A 158 -13.42 2.94 1.50
N ILE A 159 -12.91 3.49 2.59
CA ILE A 159 -11.47 3.46 2.86
C ILE A 159 -11.13 2.08 3.43
N ALA A 160 -10.36 1.28 2.68
CA ALA A 160 -9.91 -0.03 3.13
C ALA A 160 -8.49 0.08 3.69
N ILE A 161 -8.28 -0.46 4.87
CA ILE A 161 -6.97 -0.53 5.53
C ILE A 161 -6.69 -1.99 5.87
N THR A 162 -5.50 -2.48 5.53
CA THR A 162 -5.00 -3.78 5.97
C THR A 162 -3.73 -3.59 6.77
N ILE A 163 -3.54 -4.37 7.84
CA ILE A 163 -2.40 -4.24 8.74
C ILE A 163 -1.64 -5.56 8.85
N SER A 164 -0.32 -5.47 8.97
CA SER A 164 0.57 -6.57 9.40
C SER A 164 0.88 -6.42 10.87
N TYR A 165 1.00 -7.56 11.65
CA TYR A 165 1.22 -7.59 13.11
C TYR A 165 1.95 -8.85 13.53
#